data_11ea704a69e7443eb7b3427584146598
#
_entry.id   11ea704a69e7443eb7b3427584146598
#
_cell.length_a   1.000
_cell.length_b   1.000
_cell.length_c   1.000
_cell.angle_alpha   90.00
_cell.angle_beta   90.00
_cell.angle_gamma   90.00
#
_symmetry.space_group_name_H-M   'P 1'
#
loop_
_entity.id
_entity.type
_entity.pdbx_description
1 polymer ?
#
loop_
_entity_poly.entity_id
_entity_poly.type
_entity_poly.pdbx_seq_one_letter_code
_entity_poly.pdbx_strand_id
1 'polypeptide(L)'
;VGLTIIVLLFLFSFVGPLFVPYAENQTFYIERTVKMSARETFTGADGETYELYDVTEGTATDKAPPSAEHPLGTDSNRMDVLVRLMYGGRVSLTLAFLVVFLETLLGVIFGGLAGFFGGWVDMVIMRVVDVFICLPGMPILLISSQLIKAIPSISADARIYWLMGILTVFGWSGTARLVRGQILYLREQEYMTAAEATGISSFSKIFRHLIPNVMPQLIVSMTLGLGSIILYESTLSYLGLGVQYPLAAWGSMISMASPANGGQEILSYYPNL
;
A
#
# COMPACT_ATOMS: atom_id res chain seq x y z
N VAL A 1 12.69 18.00 -3.57
CA VAL A 1 11.79 17.34 -4.53
C VAL A 1 11.07 16.15 -3.87
N GLY A 2 11.80 15.16 -3.29
CA GLY A 2 11.15 13.96 -2.71
C GLY A 2 10.17 14.27 -1.57
N LEU A 3 10.55 15.10 -0.61
CA LEU A 3 9.67 15.53 0.48
C LEU A 3 8.41 16.24 -0.05
N THR A 4 8.55 17.07 -1.06
CA THR A 4 7.43 17.80 -1.68
C THR A 4 6.42 16.82 -2.28
N ILE A 5 6.90 15.78 -2.98
CA ILE A 5 6.04 14.74 -3.57
C ILE A 5 5.29 13.98 -2.47
N ILE A 6 5.98 13.58 -1.40
CA ILE A 6 5.34 12.88 -0.26
C ILE A 6 4.26 13.75 0.36
N VAL A 7 4.53 15.04 0.62
CA VAL A 7 3.56 15.98 1.18
C VAL A 7 2.35 16.13 0.25
N LEU A 8 2.57 16.26 -1.07
CA LEU A 8 1.48 16.34 -2.04
C LEU A 8 0.63 15.07 -2.07
N LEU A 9 1.25 13.89 -2.02
CA LEU A 9 0.53 12.61 -1.94
C LEU A 9 -0.28 12.49 -0.64
N PHE A 10 0.26 12.98 0.47
CA PHE A 10 -0.47 13.04 1.73
C PHE A 10 -1.67 13.99 1.65
N LEU A 11 -1.47 15.20 1.15
CA LEU A 11 -2.56 16.16 0.96
C LEU A 11 -3.63 15.60 0.02
N PHE A 12 -3.24 15.01 -1.09
CA PHE A 12 -4.16 14.37 -2.01
C PHE A 12 -4.98 13.26 -1.35
N SER A 13 -4.34 12.38 -0.58
CA SER A 13 -5.00 11.21 0.02
C SER A 13 -5.83 11.55 1.26
N PHE A 14 -5.39 12.48 2.11
CA PHE A 14 -6.04 12.77 3.39
C PHE A 14 -6.96 14.00 3.34
N VAL A 15 -6.59 15.00 2.54
CA VAL A 15 -7.37 16.25 2.42
C VAL A 15 -8.28 16.21 1.19
N GLY A 16 -7.84 15.60 0.09
CA GLY A 16 -8.61 15.47 -1.15
C GLY A 16 -10.05 14.99 -0.96
N PRO A 17 -10.31 13.89 -0.21
CA PRO A 17 -11.67 13.40 0.03
C PRO A 17 -12.62 14.38 0.72
N LEU A 18 -12.12 15.44 1.35
CA LEU A 18 -12.97 16.48 1.93
C LEU A 18 -13.62 17.39 0.89
N PHE A 19 -13.05 17.42 -0.31
CA PHE A 19 -13.54 18.26 -1.43
C PHE A 19 -14.44 17.49 -2.41
N VAL A 20 -14.59 16.18 -2.22
CA VAL A 20 -15.40 15.33 -3.09
C VAL A 20 -16.64 14.86 -2.33
N PRO A 21 -17.85 14.99 -2.91
CA PRO A 21 -19.10 14.68 -2.22
C PRO A 21 -19.41 13.18 -2.12
N TYR A 22 -18.53 12.32 -2.67
CA TYR A 22 -18.77 10.88 -2.77
C TYR A 22 -18.06 10.09 -1.67
N ALA A 23 -18.72 9.02 -1.20
CA ALA A 23 -18.14 8.07 -0.26
C ALA A 23 -17.24 7.05 -0.99
N GLU A 24 -16.24 6.47 -0.28
CA GLU A 24 -15.30 5.48 -0.82
C GLU A 24 -15.96 4.32 -1.57
N ASN A 25 -17.07 3.80 -1.02
CA ASN A 25 -17.76 2.62 -1.53
C ASN A 25 -19.10 2.98 -2.20
N GLN A 26 -19.27 4.23 -2.61
CA GLN A 26 -20.47 4.66 -3.31
C GLN A 26 -20.45 4.12 -4.73
N THR A 27 -21.51 3.38 -5.10
CA THR A 27 -21.72 2.84 -6.44
C THR A 27 -22.67 3.73 -7.22
N PHE A 28 -22.35 3.96 -8.49
CA PHE A 28 -23.16 4.78 -9.40
C PHE A 28 -23.83 3.87 -10.42
N TYR A 29 -25.14 3.99 -10.52
CA TYR A 29 -25.91 3.24 -11.51
C TYR A 29 -26.10 4.10 -12.77
N ILE A 30 -25.73 3.54 -13.92
CA ILE A 30 -25.99 4.16 -15.22
C ILE A 30 -27.30 3.55 -15.75
N GLU A 31 -28.26 4.40 -16.10
CA GLU A 31 -29.51 3.95 -16.72
C GLU A 31 -29.20 3.25 -18.05
N ARG A 32 -29.73 2.04 -18.21
CA ARG A 32 -29.69 1.33 -19.48
C ARG A 32 -30.67 1.98 -20.44
N THR A 33 -30.21 2.69 -21.43
CA THR A 33 -31.03 3.11 -22.55
C THR A 33 -31.22 1.92 -23.50
N VAL A 34 -32.37 1.30 -23.43
CA VAL A 34 -32.79 0.28 -24.41
C VAL A 34 -33.28 1.03 -25.64
N LYS A 35 -32.55 0.93 -26.75
CA LYS A 35 -33.04 1.41 -28.04
C LYS A 35 -33.97 0.35 -28.65
N MET A 36 -35.26 0.67 -28.71
CA MET A 36 -36.23 -0.10 -29.44
C MET A 36 -36.34 0.48 -30.85
N SER A 37 -36.06 -0.32 -31.88
CA SER A 37 -36.33 0.04 -33.28
C SER A 37 -37.46 -0.84 -33.79
N ALA A 38 -38.53 -0.22 -34.30
CA ALA A 38 -39.61 -0.96 -34.92
C ALA A 38 -39.08 -1.72 -36.19
N ARG A 39 -39.31 -3.03 -36.25
CA ARG A 39 -38.84 -3.88 -37.33
C ARG A 39 -39.94 -4.17 -38.32
N GLU A 40 -41.06 -4.67 -37.87
CA GLU A 40 -42.20 -5.07 -38.71
C GLU A 40 -43.51 -4.98 -37.93
N THR A 41 -44.59 -4.74 -38.67
CA THR A 41 -45.95 -4.87 -38.13
C THR A 41 -46.52 -6.23 -38.54
N PHE A 42 -47.11 -6.94 -37.58
CA PHE A 42 -47.72 -8.24 -37.78
C PHE A 42 -49.19 -8.17 -37.34
N THR A 43 -50.10 -8.67 -38.15
CA THR A 43 -51.52 -8.75 -37.79
C THR A 43 -51.81 -10.15 -37.26
N GLY A 44 -52.23 -10.21 -35.97
CA GLY A 44 -52.59 -11.47 -35.32
C GLY A 44 -53.85 -12.12 -35.88
N ALA A 45 -54.10 -13.37 -35.51
CA ALA A 45 -55.29 -14.12 -35.91
C ALA A 45 -56.57 -13.53 -35.31
N ASP A 46 -56.45 -12.63 -34.32
CA ASP A 46 -57.49 -11.83 -33.69
C ASP A 46 -57.86 -10.55 -34.46
N GLY A 47 -57.12 -10.25 -35.53
CA GLY A 47 -57.29 -9.06 -36.37
C GLY A 47 -56.65 -7.80 -35.79
N GLU A 48 -55.94 -7.88 -34.66
CA GLU A 48 -55.18 -6.77 -34.13
C GLU A 48 -53.75 -6.69 -34.70
N THR A 49 -53.23 -5.48 -34.89
CA THR A 49 -51.92 -5.24 -35.44
C THR A 49 -50.92 -5.03 -34.31
N TYR A 50 -49.94 -5.90 -34.26
CA TYR A 50 -48.82 -5.85 -33.28
C TYR A 50 -47.58 -5.30 -33.97
N GLU A 51 -46.85 -4.42 -33.28
CA GLU A 51 -45.57 -3.94 -33.71
C GLU A 51 -44.45 -4.81 -33.09
N LEU A 52 -43.62 -5.41 -33.91
CA LEU A 52 -42.43 -6.14 -33.51
C LEU A 52 -41.27 -5.16 -33.39
N TYR A 53 -40.64 -5.11 -32.22
CA TYR A 53 -39.45 -4.30 -31.97
C TYR A 53 -38.20 -5.16 -31.87
N ASP A 54 -37.16 -4.81 -32.62
CA ASP A 54 -35.81 -5.30 -32.34
C ASP A 54 -35.32 -4.56 -31.10
N VAL A 55 -35.17 -5.29 -30.03
CA VAL A 55 -34.53 -4.79 -28.79
C VAL A 55 -33.02 -4.97 -28.98
N THR A 56 -32.33 -3.97 -29.46
CA THR A 56 -30.89 -3.91 -29.34
C THR A 56 -30.58 -3.51 -27.90
N GLU A 57 -30.18 -4.49 -27.10
CA GLU A 57 -29.50 -4.18 -25.86
C GLU A 57 -28.22 -3.38 -26.25
N GLY A 58 -28.31 -2.07 -26.11
CA GLY A 58 -27.11 -1.28 -26.11
C GLY A 58 -26.25 -1.83 -24.95
N THR A 59 -25.04 -2.25 -25.25
CA THR A 59 -24.07 -2.61 -24.21
C THR A 59 -24.03 -1.44 -23.23
N ALA A 60 -24.78 -1.57 -22.14
CA ALA A 60 -24.67 -0.62 -21.06
C ALA A 60 -23.23 -0.79 -20.55
N THR A 61 -22.39 0.17 -20.88
CA THR A 61 -21.08 0.26 -20.25
C THR A 61 -21.39 0.48 -18.78
N ASP A 62 -21.12 -0.52 -17.96
CA ASP A 62 -21.28 -0.42 -16.50
C ASP A 62 -20.32 0.64 -15.91
N LYS A 63 -19.59 1.37 -16.78
CA LYS A 63 -18.57 2.34 -16.46
C LYS A 63 -18.94 3.70 -17.04
N ALA A 64 -18.98 4.74 -16.19
CA ALA A 64 -19.14 6.11 -16.66
C ALA A 64 -17.81 6.64 -17.19
N PRO A 65 -17.80 7.30 -18.39
CA PRO A 65 -16.60 7.97 -18.89
C PRO A 65 -16.23 9.16 -18.01
N PRO A 66 -14.99 9.67 -18.11
CA PRO A 66 -14.60 10.91 -17.47
C PRO A 66 -15.56 12.04 -17.79
N SER A 67 -16.07 12.70 -16.76
CA SER A 67 -17.06 13.76 -16.82
C SER A 67 -16.83 14.81 -15.74
N ALA A 68 -17.63 15.87 -15.72
CA ALA A 68 -17.55 16.86 -14.65
C ALA A 68 -17.95 16.27 -13.27
N GLU A 69 -18.82 15.25 -13.25
CA GLU A 69 -19.22 14.54 -12.03
C GLU A 69 -18.19 13.48 -11.62
N HIS A 70 -17.60 12.78 -12.59
CA HIS A 70 -16.60 11.75 -12.39
C HIS A 70 -15.33 12.10 -13.18
N PRO A 71 -14.40 12.92 -12.64
CA PRO A 71 -13.24 13.42 -13.39
C PRO A 71 -12.35 12.34 -14.00
N LEU A 72 -12.23 11.18 -13.35
CA LEU A 72 -11.51 10.00 -13.85
C LEU A 72 -12.45 8.84 -14.24
N GLY A 73 -13.74 9.10 -14.35
CA GLY A 73 -14.72 8.06 -14.64
C GLY A 73 -14.98 7.11 -13.46
N THR A 74 -15.68 5.99 -13.75
CA THR A 74 -15.96 4.94 -12.75
C THR A 74 -15.27 3.63 -13.11
N ASP A 75 -14.94 2.82 -12.10
CA ASP A 75 -14.33 1.51 -12.27
C ASP A 75 -15.35 0.40 -12.66
N SER A 76 -14.89 -0.84 -12.81
CA SER A 76 -15.73 -2.01 -13.10
C SER A 76 -16.79 -2.31 -12.01
N ASN A 77 -16.60 -1.79 -10.80
CA ASN A 77 -17.55 -1.89 -9.70
C ASN A 77 -18.46 -0.67 -9.60
N ARG A 78 -18.44 0.22 -10.61
CA ARG A 78 -19.23 1.47 -10.67
C ARG A 78 -18.88 2.46 -9.57
N MET A 79 -17.64 2.46 -9.08
CA MET A 79 -17.14 3.40 -8.08
C MET A 79 -16.29 4.47 -8.74
N ASP A 80 -16.33 5.70 -8.21
CA ASP A 80 -15.53 6.81 -8.73
C ASP A 80 -14.02 6.54 -8.56
N VAL A 81 -13.29 6.56 -9.68
CA VAL A 81 -11.85 6.24 -9.70
C VAL A 81 -11.02 7.26 -8.92
N LEU A 82 -11.37 8.57 -9.02
CA LEU A 82 -10.63 9.62 -8.31
C LEU A 82 -10.80 9.49 -6.79
N VAL A 83 -12.03 9.24 -6.34
CA VAL A 83 -12.32 9.01 -4.92
C VAL A 83 -11.56 7.80 -4.41
N ARG A 84 -11.61 6.68 -5.12
CA ARG A 84 -10.88 5.47 -4.75
C ARG A 84 -9.37 5.67 -4.75
N LEU A 85 -8.83 6.48 -5.66
CA LEU A 85 -7.40 6.82 -5.70
C LEU A 85 -6.97 7.60 -4.44
N MET A 86 -7.81 8.53 -3.97
CA MET A 86 -7.59 9.28 -2.73
C MET A 86 -7.66 8.38 -1.49
N TYR A 87 -8.74 7.59 -1.36
CA TYR A 87 -8.89 6.67 -0.21
C TYR A 87 -7.86 5.53 -0.25
N GLY A 88 -7.56 4.99 -1.42
CA GLY A 88 -6.50 4.00 -1.61
C GLY A 88 -5.14 4.52 -1.16
N GLY A 89 -4.86 5.80 -1.43
CA GLY A 89 -3.66 6.47 -0.92
C GLY A 89 -3.62 6.53 0.60
N ARG A 90 -4.75 6.77 1.29
CA ARG A 90 -4.80 6.72 2.77
C ARG A 90 -4.35 5.34 3.29
N VAL A 91 -4.90 4.27 2.73
CA VAL A 91 -4.57 2.90 3.15
C VAL A 91 -3.12 2.59 2.87
N SER A 92 -2.65 2.77 1.63
CA SER A 92 -1.28 2.44 1.22
C SER A 92 -0.23 3.28 1.96
N LEU A 93 -0.45 4.59 2.13
CA LEU A 93 0.47 5.46 2.86
C LEU A 93 0.49 5.16 4.36
N THR A 94 -0.68 4.98 5.00
CA THR A 94 -0.74 4.64 6.43
C THR A 94 -0.03 3.33 6.71
N LEU A 95 -0.24 2.30 5.88
CA LEU A 95 0.45 1.03 5.96
C LEU A 95 1.96 1.21 5.84
N ALA A 96 2.42 1.91 4.80
CA ALA A 96 3.84 2.13 4.57
C ALA A 96 4.51 2.88 5.72
N PHE A 97 3.89 3.96 6.21
CA PHE A 97 4.44 4.74 7.33
C PHE A 97 4.53 3.93 8.61
N LEU A 98 3.47 3.20 8.95
CA LEU A 98 3.44 2.39 10.17
C LEU A 98 4.49 1.28 10.13
N VAL A 99 4.60 0.57 9.00
CA VAL A 99 5.58 -0.50 8.83
C VAL A 99 7.00 0.05 8.90
N VAL A 100 7.33 1.09 8.15
CA VAL A 100 8.68 1.71 8.16
C VAL A 100 9.03 2.26 9.55
N PHE A 101 8.07 2.86 10.25
CA PHE A 101 8.28 3.32 11.62
C PHE A 101 8.61 2.16 12.56
N LEU A 102 7.85 1.07 12.51
CA LEU A 102 8.08 -0.11 13.34
C LEU A 102 9.40 -0.82 12.98
N GLU A 103 9.71 -0.97 11.71
CA GLU A 103 10.99 -1.51 11.24
C GLU A 103 12.18 -0.68 11.74
N THR A 104 12.05 0.64 11.65
CA THR A 104 13.09 1.56 12.14
C THR A 104 13.24 1.48 13.65
N LEU A 105 12.12 1.45 14.38
CA LEU A 105 12.14 1.33 15.85
C LEU A 105 12.85 0.04 16.28
N LEU A 106 12.47 -1.11 15.72
CA LEU A 106 13.12 -2.39 16.00
C LEU A 106 14.60 -2.39 15.57
N GLY A 107 14.87 -1.84 14.39
CA GLY A 107 16.23 -1.70 13.87
C GLY A 107 17.14 -0.85 14.75
N VAL A 108 16.64 0.27 15.25
CA VAL A 108 17.37 1.15 16.19
C VAL A 108 17.62 0.44 17.53
N ILE A 109 16.61 -0.26 18.06
CA ILE A 109 16.75 -0.97 19.34
C ILE A 109 17.80 -2.08 19.20
N PHE A 110 17.61 -3.02 18.28
CA PHE A 110 18.49 -4.18 18.18
C PHE A 110 19.87 -3.83 17.57
N GLY A 111 19.90 -2.97 16.55
CA GLY A 111 21.16 -2.49 15.97
C GLY A 111 21.93 -1.61 16.95
N GLY A 112 21.20 -0.80 17.74
CA GLY A 112 21.77 0.01 18.81
C GLY A 112 22.43 -0.82 19.90
N LEU A 113 21.71 -1.82 20.40
CA LEU A 113 22.24 -2.75 21.42
C LEU A 113 23.46 -3.51 20.90
N ALA A 114 23.39 -4.05 19.68
CA ALA A 114 24.50 -4.78 19.06
C ALA A 114 25.74 -3.89 18.89
N GLY A 115 25.59 -2.69 18.33
CA GLY A 115 26.69 -1.77 18.07
C GLY A 115 27.30 -1.18 19.35
N PHE A 116 26.47 -0.90 20.37
CA PHE A 116 26.95 -0.28 21.61
C PHE A 116 27.64 -1.28 22.54
N PHE A 117 27.02 -2.42 22.84
CA PHE A 117 27.59 -3.41 23.77
C PHE A 117 28.67 -4.27 23.11
N GLY A 118 28.53 -4.59 21.82
CA GLY A 118 29.51 -5.42 21.13
C GLY A 118 29.56 -6.86 21.63
N GLY A 119 30.66 -7.55 21.37
CA GLY A 119 30.98 -8.87 21.90
C GLY A 119 29.86 -9.90 21.70
N TRP A 120 29.43 -10.54 22.78
CA TRP A 120 28.40 -11.58 22.73
C TRP A 120 27.01 -11.05 22.32
N VAL A 121 26.64 -9.85 22.79
CA VAL A 121 25.35 -9.22 22.44
C VAL A 121 25.26 -8.99 20.93
N ASP A 122 26.32 -8.42 20.35
CA ASP A 122 26.44 -8.20 18.92
C ASP A 122 26.34 -9.53 18.15
N MET A 123 27.09 -10.52 18.58
CA MET A 123 27.11 -11.84 17.92
C MET A 123 25.71 -12.48 17.88
N VAL A 124 24.98 -12.48 18.99
CA VAL A 124 23.62 -13.10 19.05
C VAL A 124 22.65 -12.33 18.18
N ILE A 125 22.58 -11.00 18.31
CA ILE A 125 21.64 -10.17 17.55
C ILE A 125 21.93 -10.30 16.05
N MET A 126 23.20 -10.22 15.64
CA MET A 126 23.55 -10.33 14.23
C MET A 126 23.30 -11.72 13.66
N ARG A 127 23.39 -12.80 14.43
CA ARG A 127 22.97 -14.14 13.98
C ARG A 127 21.48 -14.20 13.67
N VAL A 128 20.66 -13.57 14.50
CA VAL A 128 19.21 -13.46 14.23
C VAL A 128 18.99 -12.63 12.95
N VAL A 129 19.64 -11.47 12.82
CA VAL A 129 19.58 -10.62 11.63
C VAL A 129 20.00 -11.39 10.36
N ASP A 130 21.08 -12.17 10.43
CA ASP A 130 21.57 -12.96 9.31
C ASP A 130 20.54 -14.02 8.86
N VAL A 131 19.85 -14.67 9.80
CA VAL A 131 18.76 -15.60 9.49
C VAL A 131 17.64 -14.90 8.72
N PHE A 132 17.18 -13.71 9.18
CA PHE A 132 16.12 -12.96 8.49
C PHE A 132 16.55 -12.52 7.08
N ILE A 133 17.79 -12.09 6.90
CA ILE A 133 18.28 -11.64 5.58
C ILE A 133 18.49 -12.82 4.60
N CYS A 134 18.82 -14.00 5.09
CA CYS A 134 18.94 -15.20 4.25
C CYS A 134 17.58 -15.70 3.73
N LEU A 135 16.49 -15.33 4.37
CA LEU A 135 15.17 -15.76 3.95
C LEU A 135 14.70 -14.96 2.72
N PRO A 136 14.21 -15.61 1.67
CA PRO A 136 13.69 -14.91 0.51
C PRO A 136 12.36 -14.23 0.84
N GLY A 137 12.39 -12.91 1.06
CA GLY A 137 11.26 -12.14 1.59
C GLY A 137 9.96 -12.29 0.80
N MET A 138 9.97 -12.16 -0.52
CA MET A 138 8.76 -12.26 -1.35
C MET A 138 8.08 -13.64 -1.26
N PRO A 139 8.75 -14.79 -1.43
CA PRO A 139 8.13 -16.10 -1.24
C PRO A 139 7.47 -16.26 0.13
N ILE A 140 8.12 -15.78 1.20
CA ILE A 140 7.57 -15.89 2.55
C ILE A 140 6.33 -15.01 2.70
N LEU A 141 6.35 -13.79 2.18
CA LEU A 141 5.17 -12.90 2.19
C LEU A 141 4.00 -13.53 1.43
N LEU A 142 4.25 -14.14 0.27
CA LEU A 142 3.22 -14.83 -0.51
C LEU A 142 2.62 -16.02 0.25
N ILE A 143 3.46 -16.89 0.81
CA ILE A 143 3.00 -18.07 1.58
C ILE A 143 2.22 -17.60 2.82
N SER A 144 2.75 -16.64 3.58
CA SER A 144 2.11 -16.11 4.78
C SER A 144 0.75 -15.49 4.48
N SER A 145 0.66 -14.71 3.40
CA SER A 145 -0.59 -14.09 2.97
C SER A 145 -1.65 -15.14 2.56
N GLN A 146 -1.23 -16.20 1.87
CA GLN A 146 -2.13 -17.32 1.52
C GLN A 146 -2.61 -18.08 2.77
N LEU A 147 -1.72 -18.33 3.73
CA LEU A 147 -2.09 -18.99 4.98
C LEU A 147 -3.12 -18.16 5.77
N ILE A 148 -2.91 -16.85 5.87
CA ILE A 148 -3.84 -15.94 6.55
C ILE A 148 -5.19 -15.88 5.83
N LYS A 149 -5.19 -15.90 4.49
CA LYS A 149 -6.40 -15.92 3.67
C LYS A 149 -7.21 -17.21 3.88
N ALA A 150 -6.53 -18.32 4.14
CA ALA A 150 -7.16 -19.62 4.39
C ALA A 150 -7.81 -19.74 5.78
N ILE A 151 -7.56 -18.80 6.70
CA ILE A 151 -8.16 -18.81 8.04
C ILE A 151 -9.50 -18.02 8.01
N PRO A 152 -10.66 -18.71 8.11
CA PRO A 152 -11.96 -18.05 7.97
C PRO A 152 -12.29 -17.03 9.08
N SER A 153 -11.67 -17.20 10.26
CA SER A 153 -11.90 -16.32 11.41
C SER A 153 -11.25 -14.93 11.28
N ILE A 154 -10.36 -14.73 10.31
CA ILE A 154 -9.69 -13.46 10.09
C ILE A 154 -10.49 -12.64 9.05
N SER A 155 -11.08 -11.52 9.50
CA SER A 155 -11.79 -10.60 8.61
C SER A 155 -10.87 -9.98 7.56
N ALA A 156 -11.43 -9.49 6.45
CA ALA A 156 -10.66 -8.83 5.40
C ALA A 156 -9.87 -7.63 5.95
N ASP A 157 -10.46 -6.84 6.85
CA ASP A 157 -9.81 -5.70 7.48
C ASP A 157 -8.65 -6.11 8.39
N ALA A 158 -8.80 -7.22 9.14
CA ALA A 158 -7.73 -7.72 10.01
C ALA A 158 -6.52 -8.22 9.22
N ARG A 159 -6.68 -8.65 7.97
CA ARG A 159 -5.57 -9.12 7.12
C ARG A 159 -4.55 -8.03 6.84
N ILE A 160 -4.98 -6.75 6.78
CA ILE A 160 -4.07 -5.61 6.61
C ILE A 160 -3.08 -5.54 7.78
N TYR A 161 -3.55 -5.70 9.02
CA TYR A 161 -2.69 -5.68 10.20
C TYR A 161 -1.72 -6.86 10.24
N TRP A 162 -2.16 -8.04 9.78
CA TRP A 162 -1.27 -9.19 9.62
C TRP A 162 -0.19 -8.93 8.57
N LEU A 163 -0.55 -8.33 7.44
CA LEU A 163 0.40 -7.93 6.41
C LEU A 163 1.45 -6.95 6.97
N MET A 164 1.01 -5.92 7.71
CA MET A 164 1.90 -4.99 8.40
C MET A 164 2.86 -5.71 9.34
N GLY A 165 2.34 -6.65 10.16
CA GLY A 165 3.14 -7.43 11.10
C GLY A 165 4.22 -8.25 10.41
N ILE A 166 3.87 -8.95 9.33
CA ILE A 166 4.82 -9.77 8.57
C ILE A 166 5.89 -8.90 7.92
N LEU A 167 5.50 -7.81 7.25
CA LEU A 167 6.45 -6.86 6.65
C LEU A 167 7.42 -6.33 7.70
N THR A 168 6.91 -5.90 8.86
CA THR A 168 7.74 -5.40 9.97
C THR A 168 8.73 -6.46 10.47
N VAL A 169 8.25 -7.71 10.69
CA VAL A 169 9.08 -8.81 11.19
C VAL A 169 10.24 -9.15 10.25
N PHE A 170 10.08 -8.96 8.95
CA PHE A 170 11.16 -9.23 8.00
C PHE A 170 11.99 -8.00 7.65
N GLY A 171 11.44 -6.78 7.70
CA GLY A 171 12.09 -5.57 7.24
C GLY A 171 13.09 -4.95 8.22
N TRP A 172 12.90 -5.11 9.53
CA TRP A 172 13.75 -4.48 10.56
C TRP A 172 15.22 -4.86 10.49
N SER A 173 15.54 -6.06 9.96
CA SER A 173 16.90 -6.64 9.95
C SER A 173 17.90 -5.79 9.15
N GLY A 174 17.47 -5.21 8.03
CA GLY A 174 18.30 -4.29 7.24
C GLY A 174 18.66 -3.03 8.00
N THR A 175 17.65 -2.43 8.65
CA THR A 175 17.84 -1.23 9.50
C THR A 175 18.72 -1.52 10.71
N ALA A 176 18.57 -2.69 11.35
CA ALA A 176 19.42 -3.10 12.47
C ALA A 176 20.90 -3.18 12.06
N ARG A 177 21.20 -3.76 10.90
CA ARG A 177 22.57 -3.85 10.39
C ARG A 177 23.15 -2.47 10.09
N LEU A 178 22.36 -1.58 9.49
CA LEU A 178 22.75 -0.19 9.22
C LEU A 178 23.08 0.56 10.50
N VAL A 179 22.15 0.52 11.49
CA VAL A 179 22.32 1.21 12.78
C VAL A 179 23.53 0.69 13.55
N ARG A 180 23.72 -0.63 13.60
CA ARG A 180 24.90 -1.25 14.19
C ARG A 180 26.17 -0.71 13.58
N GLY A 181 26.27 -0.68 12.24
CA GLY A 181 27.45 -0.16 11.54
C GLY A 181 27.76 1.29 11.89
N GLN A 182 26.72 2.13 11.92
CA GLN A 182 26.85 3.54 12.32
C GLN A 182 27.31 3.70 13.77
N ILE A 183 26.72 2.95 14.70
CA ILE A 183 27.07 3.03 16.12
C ILE A 183 28.50 2.54 16.39
N LEU A 184 28.96 1.49 15.73
CA LEU A 184 30.33 1.04 15.82
C LEU A 184 31.31 2.14 15.38
N TYR A 185 31.02 2.83 14.26
CA TYR A 185 31.83 3.94 13.81
C TYR A 185 31.80 5.13 14.80
N LEU A 186 30.62 5.53 15.25
CA LEU A 186 30.44 6.68 16.14
C LEU A 186 31.04 6.45 17.52
N ARG A 187 31.05 5.22 18.01
CA ARG A 187 31.59 4.86 19.32
C ARG A 187 33.10 5.09 19.39
N GLU A 188 33.82 5.02 18.27
CA GLU A 188 35.26 5.22 18.18
C GLU A 188 35.67 6.69 18.03
N GLN A 189 34.73 7.61 17.94
CA GLN A 189 35.00 9.03 17.78
C GLN A 189 35.50 9.68 19.08
N GLU A 190 36.36 10.69 18.94
CA GLU A 190 36.99 11.39 20.07
C GLU A 190 36.00 11.95 21.11
N TYR A 191 34.85 12.48 20.67
CA TYR A 191 33.83 12.99 21.57
C TYR A 191 33.20 11.89 22.44
N MET A 192 33.19 10.64 21.99
CA MET A 192 32.72 9.51 22.78
C MET A 192 33.74 9.09 23.84
N THR A 193 35.01 9.14 23.49
CA THR A 193 36.11 8.93 24.45
C THR A 193 36.08 10.02 25.55
N ALA A 194 35.85 11.27 25.18
CA ALA A 194 35.67 12.37 26.12
C ALA A 194 34.44 12.16 27.01
N ALA A 195 33.30 11.72 26.44
CA ALA A 195 32.08 11.41 27.19
C ALA A 195 32.31 10.24 28.18
N GLU A 196 33.17 9.31 27.87
CA GLU A 196 33.54 8.19 28.73
C GLU A 196 34.41 8.67 29.90
N ALA A 197 35.43 9.48 29.60
CA ALA A 197 36.30 10.09 30.64
C ALA A 197 35.55 10.97 31.63
N THR A 198 34.44 11.61 31.23
CA THR A 198 33.56 12.41 32.09
C THR A 198 32.55 11.59 32.87
N GLY A 199 32.53 10.25 32.71
CA GLY A 199 31.63 9.36 33.48
C GLY A 199 30.18 9.41 33.05
N ILE A 200 29.86 9.85 31.83
CA ILE A 200 28.49 9.85 31.28
C ILE A 200 27.95 8.43 31.22
N SER A 201 26.72 8.22 31.71
CA SER A 201 26.06 6.89 31.71
C SER A 201 25.85 6.34 30.31
N SER A 202 25.87 5.00 30.16
CA SER A 202 25.65 4.32 28.89
C SER A 202 24.31 4.71 28.22
N PHE A 203 23.26 4.88 29.02
CA PHE A 203 21.97 5.33 28.52
C PHE A 203 22.05 6.73 27.88
N SER A 204 22.73 7.68 28.57
CA SER A 204 22.92 9.03 28.04
C SER A 204 23.81 9.03 26.77
N LYS A 205 24.85 8.17 26.72
CA LYS A 205 25.69 8.01 25.53
C LYS A 205 24.82 7.56 24.32
N ILE A 206 23.96 6.56 24.52
CA ILE A 206 23.10 6.05 23.45
C ILE A 206 22.10 7.11 22.99
N PHE A 207 21.26 7.61 23.89
CA PHE A 207 20.12 8.44 23.52
C PHE A 207 20.45 9.89 23.20
N ARG A 208 21.52 10.46 23.82
CA ARG A 208 21.88 11.87 23.66
C ARG A 208 23.01 12.09 22.65
N HIS A 209 23.83 11.08 22.39
CA HIS A 209 24.98 11.22 21.50
C HIS A 209 24.89 10.30 20.28
N LEU A 210 24.65 9.00 20.44
CA LEU A 210 24.70 8.07 19.33
C LEU A 210 23.46 8.15 18.43
N ILE A 211 22.26 7.96 18.98
CA ILE A 211 21.02 7.95 18.19
C ILE A 211 20.82 9.24 17.39
N PRO A 212 20.99 10.48 17.95
CA PRO A 212 20.84 11.70 17.16
C PRO A 212 21.82 11.80 15.99
N ASN A 213 23.03 11.25 16.13
CA ASN A 213 24.02 11.24 15.05
C ASN A 213 23.73 10.19 13.97
N VAL A 214 22.96 9.13 14.29
CA VAL A 214 22.47 8.13 13.31
C VAL A 214 21.21 8.63 12.58
N MET A 215 20.46 9.58 13.16
CA MET A 215 19.17 10.05 12.60
C MET A 215 19.23 10.52 11.14
N PRO A 216 20.25 11.26 10.65
CA PRO A 216 20.29 11.66 9.26
C PRO A 216 20.26 10.47 8.31
N GLN A 217 21.03 9.43 8.61
CA GLN A 217 21.07 8.20 7.80
C GLN A 217 19.76 7.40 7.91
N LEU A 218 19.15 7.38 9.10
CA LEU A 218 17.84 6.75 9.31
C LEU A 218 16.74 7.43 8.50
N ILE A 219 16.70 8.76 8.47
CA ILE A 219 15.70 9.53 7.69
C ILE A 219 15.80 9.17 6.21
N VAL A 220 17.00 9.08 5.67
CA VAL A 220 17.21 8.66 4.27
C VAL A 220 16.72 7.23 4.05
N SER A 221 17.11 6.29 4.94
CA SER A 221 16.69 4.89 4.87
C SER A 221 15.17 4.74 4.99
N MET A 222 14.54 5.45 5.91
CA MET A 222 13.09 5.47 6.08
C MET A 222 12.38 5.98 4.83
N THR A 223 12.86 7.06 4.24
CA THR A 223 12.27 7.65 3.02
C THR A 223 12.32 6.67 1.84
N LEU A 224 13.44 5.98 1.66
CA LEU A 224 13.56 4.93 0.64
C LEU A 224 12.70 3.71 0.98
N GLY A 225 12.62 3.37 2.26
CA GLY A 225 11.78 2.28 2.78
C GLY A 225 10.31 2.46 2.46
N LEU A 226 9.77 3.69 2.55
CA LEU A 226 8.37 3.98 2.21
C LEU A 226 8.02 3.51 0.79
N GLY A 227 8.85 3.84 -0.20
CA GLY A 227 8.63 3.41 -1.57
C GLY A 227 8.64 1.88 -1.71
N SER A 228 9.58 1.22 -1.02
CA SER A 228 9.69 -0.25 -1.03
C SER A 228 8.45 -0.92 -0.44
N ILE A 229 7.95 -0.45 0.70
CA ILE A 229 6.75 -1.00 1.35
C ILE A 229 5.50 -0.81 0.48
N ILE A 230 5.33 0.36 -0.15
CA ILE A 230 4.23 0.60 -1.09
C ILE A 230 4.30 -0.38 -2.27
N LEU A 231 5.50 -0.64 -2.81
CA LEU A 231 5.68 -1.62 -3.88
C LEU A 231 5.38 -3.06 -3.42
N TYR A 232 5.79 -3.45 -2.21
CA TYR A 232 5.45 -4.76 -1.64
C TYR A 232 3.93 -4.91 -1.44
N GLU A 233 3.27 -3.91 -0.85
CA GLU A 233 1.81 -3.89 -0.70
C GLU A 233 1.11 -4.01 -2.05
N SER A 234 1.53 -3.20 -3.03
CA SER A 234 0.97 -3.21 -4.38
C SER A 234 1.14 -4.57 -5.07
N THR A 235 2.30 -5.19 -4.93
CA THR A 235 2.57 -6.52 -5.51
C THR A 235 1.67 -7.59 -4.87
N LEU A 236 1.53 -7.58 -3.54
CA LEU A 236 0.65 -8.52 -2.84
C LEU A 236 -0.82 -8.29 -3.18
N SER A 237 -1.25 -7.03 -3.27
CA SER A 237 -2.61 -6.68 -3.69
C SER A 237 -2.88 -7.08 -5.14
N TYR A 238 -1.91 -6.88 -6.04
CA TYR A 238 -1.99 -7.34 -7.44
C TYR A 238 -2.19 -8.86 -7.54
N LEU A 239 -1.52 -9.62 -6.68
CA LEU A 239 -1.68 -11.08 -6.61
C LEU A 239 -2.94 -11.53 -5.83
N GLY A 240 -3.80 -10.60 -5.42
CA GLY A 240 -5.03 -10.88 -4.67
C GLY A 240 -4.79 -11.29 -3.22
N LEU A 241 -3.62 -10.96 -2.66
CA LEU A 241 -3.19 -11.33 -1.31
C LEU A 241 -3.10 -10.14 -0.34
N GLY A 242 -3.17 -8.91 -0.87
CA GLY A 242 -3.15 -7.68 -0.09
C GLY A 242 -4.55 -7.19 0.26
N VAL A 243 -4.72 -5.87 0.19
CA VAL A 243 -5.99 -5.18 0.45
C VAL A 243 -7.03 -5.61 -0.59
N GLN A 244 -8.19 -6.06 -0.10
CA GLN A 244 -9.25 -6.58 -0.96
C GLN A 244 -10.47 -5.65 -0.95
N TYR A 245 -11.25 -5.73 -2.04
CA TYR A 245 -12.57 -5.11 -2.13
C TYR A 245 -13.42 -5.41 -0.85
N PRO A 246 -14.17 -4.44 -0.32
CA PRO A 246 -14.46 -3.11 -0.89
C PRO A 246 -13.40 -2.03 -0.63
N LEU A 247 -12.41 -2.26 0.22
CA LEU A 247 -11.39 -1.27 0.54
C LEU A 247 -10.55 -0.90 -0.70
N ALA A 248 -10.27 0.38 -0.83
CA ALA A 248 -9.36 0.86 -1.86
C ALA A 248 -7.92 0.82 -1.36
N ALA A 249 -7.00 0.39 -2.22
CA ALA A 249 -5.56 0.55 -2.08
C ALA A 249 -4.96 0.71 -3.47
N TRP A 250 -3.85 1.43 -3.60
CA TRP A 250 -3.25 1.64 -4.93
C TRP A 250 -2.92 0.33 -5.64
N GLY A 251 -2.41 -0.68 -4.89
CA GLY A 251 -2.09 -1.98 -5.47
C GLY A 251 -3.33 -2.75 -5.95
N SER A 252 -4.43 -2.74 -5.21
CA SER A 252 -5.68 -3.37 -5.66
C SER A 252 -6.28 -2.68 -6.88
N MET A 253 -6.15 -1.35 -6.99
CA MET A 253 -6.60 -0.59 -8.17
C MET A 253 -5.76 -0.94 -9.40
N ILE A 254 -4.43 -1.07 -9.27
CA ILE A 254 -3.56 -1.54 -10.36
C ILE A 254 -3.94 -2.96 -10.79
N SER A 255 -4.24 -3.85 -9.84
CA SER A 255 -4.69 -5.21 -10.14
C SER A 255 -6.00 -5.22 -10.93
N MET A 256 -6.97 -4.38 -10.56
CA MET A 256 -8.25 -4.25 -11.26
C MET A 256 -8.09 -3.66 -12.66
N ALA A 257 -7.11 -2.78 -12.86
CA ALA A 257 -6.80 -2.20 -14.17
C ALA A 257 -5.99 -3.15 -15.08
N SER A 258 -5.47 -4.27 -14.54
CA SER A 258 -4.65 -5.22 -15.30
C SER A 258 -5.45 -6.01 -16.33
N PRO A 259 -4.91 -6.25 -17.54
CA PRO A 259 -5.53 -7.07 -18.55
C PRO A 259 -5.88 -8.49 -18.09
N ALA A 260 -5.05 -9.07 -17.21
CA ALA A 260 -5.27 -10.41 -16.65
C ALA A 260 -6.58 -10.54 -15.86
N ASN A 261 -7.10 -9.41 -15.34
CA ASN A 261 -8.34 -9.34 -14.56
C ASN A 261 -9.49 -8.68 -15.33
N GLY A 262 -9.44 -8.66 -16.66
CA GLY A 262 -10.45 -8.00 -17.51
C GLY A 262 -10.29 -6.48 -17.58
N GLY A 263 -9.20 -5.93 -17.05
CA GLY A 263 -8.93 -4.49 -17.03
C GLY A 263 -8.57 -3.86 -18.38
N GLN A 264 -8.39 -4.68 -19.43
CA GLN A 264 -8.15 -4.18 -20.80
C GLN A 264 -9.23 -3.18 -21.25
N GLU A 265 -10.45 -3.37 -20.80
CA GLU A 265 -11.53 -2.43 -21.06
C GLU A 265 -11.31 -1.06 -20.42
N ILE A 266 -10.68 -0.97 -19.22
CA ILE A 266 -10.40 0.32 -18.58
C ILE A 266 -9.35 1.09 -19.39
N LEU A 267 -8.27 0.43 -19.82
CA LEU A 267 -7.22 1.04 -20.62
C LEU A 267 -7.69 1.42 -22.03
N SER A 268 -8.66 0.67 -22.60
CA SER A 268 -9.24 1.00 -23.90
C SER A 268 -10.24 2.16 -23.84
N TYR A 269 -10.97 2.30 -22.73
CA TYR A 269 -11.90 3.43 -22.50
C TYR A 269 -11.19 4.69 -22.01
N TYR A 270 -10.09 4.55 -21.29
CA TYR A 270 -9.36 5.65 -20.66
C TYR A 270 -7.86 5.52 -20.91
N PRO A 271 -7.39 5.73 -22.16
CA PRO A 271 -5.98 5.59 -22.52
C PRO A 271 -5.05 6.56 -21.75
N ASN A 272 -5.61 7.53 -21.02
CA ASN A 272 -4.88 8.52 -20.24
C ASN A 272 -4.80 8.17 -18.73
N LEU A 273 -5.37 7.07 -18.28
CA LEU A 273 -5.23 6.51 -16.93
C LEU A 273 -4.14 5.42 -16.89
#